data_d1ee3ea7a13d2b574d0f75a0de979d62
#
_entry.id   d1ee3ea7a13d2b574d0f75a0de979d62
#
_cell.length_a   1.000
_cell.length_b   1.000
_cell.length_c   1.000
_cell.angle_alpha   90.00
_cell.angle_beta   90.00
_cell.angle_gamma   90.00
#
_symmetry.space_group_name_H-M   'P 1'
#
loop_
_entity.id
_entity.type
_entity.pdbx_description
1 polymer ?
#
loop_
_entity_poly.entity_id
_entity_poly.type
_entity_poly.pdbx_seq_one_letter_code
_entity_poly.pdbx_strand_id
1 'polypeptide(L)'
;MRNIYKYGILGISLMILNSCIDTLDTRPTTSFDDETVWGSKATVEGFINSTYDAVINSGYAGSGSSISWEARTPNGVLCSQVGEGIDNVATELGLSTGNDWGVNRFGLLRKVNMIITNVQNSSTLNETEKIELKAHGNLMRGMIFFDQARKMGRFVPVKEVFTVENPEAVNIPMTEDVSESYKLIIEDLQIAANDLPIENASGLPTRWAAGVLLSRAALQAYAYTGDASYLDVAITAANDVISNSGVELSNSNGLFNETDLYNPEILWGYYREKENTYVSSFEELMRTYPNVSTDNVINSQSPVALKQANGQTFEGWAIYFPTQDLVDQFLVTDEETGKAMPWYETSQYKN
;
A
#
# COMPACT_ATOMS: atom_id res chain seq x y z
N MET A 1 53.18 -27.46 -52.97
CA MET A 1 52.43 -26.20 -52.83
C MET A 1 50.93 -26.38 -52.46
N ARG A 2 50.25 -27.46 -52.92
CA ARG A 2 48.79 -27.67 -52.69
C ARG A 2 48.40 -28.03 -51.26
N ASN A 3 49.31 -28.52 -50.45
CA ASN A 3 49.04 -28.87 -49.04
C ASN A 3 49.21 -27.67 -48.04
N ILE A 4 50.01 -26.67 -48.38
CA ILE A 4 50.23 -25.49 -47.54
C ILE A 4 48.96 -24.63 -47.45
N TYR A 5 48.16 -24.55 -48.56
CA TYR A 5 46.91 -23.81 -48.58
C TYR A 5 45.81 -24.47 -47.75
N LYS A 6 45.81 -25.79 -47.61
CA LYS A 6 44.84 -26.52 -46.83
C LYS A 6 45.04 -26.30 -45.31
N TYR A 7 46.26 -26.27 -44.87
CA TYR A 7 46.58 -26.00 -43.44
C TYR A 7 46.47 -24.52 -43.08
N GLY A 8 46.73 -23.60 -44.02
CA GLY A 8 46.51 -22.19 -43.87
C GLY A 8 45.02 -21.83 -43.70
N ILE A 9 44.14 -22.39 -44.49
CA ILE A 9 42.69 -22.20 -44.41
C ILE A 9 42.13 -22.82 -43.13
N LEU A 10 42.61 -23.99 -42.71
CA LEU A 10 42.22 -24.63 -41.44
C LEU A 10 42.63 -23.81 -40.21
N GLY A 11 43.86 -23.22 -40.22
CA GLY A 11 44.36 -22.36 -39.17
C GLY A 11 43.58 -21.04 -39.04
N ILE A 12 43.21 -20.42 -40.16
CA ILE A 12 42.38 -19.20 -40.17
C ILE A 12 40.95 -19.48 -39.71
N SER A 13 40.38 -20.66 -40.08
CA SER A 13 39.03 -21.06 -39.63
C SER A 13 38.97 -21.33 -38.13
N LEU A 14 40.06 -21.85 -37.51
CA LEU A 14 40.10 -22.04 -36.05
C LEU A 14 40.27 -20.74 -35.28
N MET A 15 40.95 -19.71 -35.84
CA MET A 15 41.10 -18.41 -35.20
C MET A 15 39.78 -17.59 -35.20
N ILE A 16 38.91 -17.81 -36.16
CA ILE A 16 37.62 -17.09 -36.24
C ILE A 16 36.61 -17.67 -35.23
N LEU A 17 36.76 -18.91 -34.79
CA LEU A 17 35.85 -19.52 -33.82
C LEU A 17 36.06 -19.07 -32.36
N ASN A 18 37.19 -18.45 -32.05
CA ASN A 18 37.48 -17.93 -30.71
C ASN A 18 37.17 -16.43 -30.52
N SER A 19 36.73 -15.74 -31.57
CA SER A 19 36.56 -14.27 -31.53
C SER A 19 35.18 -13.78 -31.07
N CYS A 20 34.22 -14.67 -30.77
CA CYS A 20 32.83 -14.24 -30.51
C CYS A 20 32.30 -14.54 -29.10
N ILE A 21 33.12 -15.10 -28.19
CA ILE A 21 32.59 -15.52 -26.89
C ILE A 21 32.47 -14.32 -25.93
N ASP A 22 33.38 -13.36 -25.97
CA ASP A 22 33.38 -12.22 -25.07
C ASP A 22 32.41 -11.06 -25.44
N THR A 23 31.90 -11.04 -26.66
CA THR A 23 31.01 -9.96 -27.12
C THR A 23 29.52 -10.24 -26.88
N LEU A 24 29.16 -11.46 -26.53
CA LEU A 24 27.76 -11.87 -26.25
C LEU A 24 27.39 -11.77 -24.79
N ASP A 25 28.37 -11.59 -23.90
CA ASP A 25 28.16 -11.47 -22.47
C ASP A 25 28.25 -10.00 -22.01
N THR A 26 27.64 -9.10 -22.79
CA THR A 26 27.47 -7.72 -22.38
C THR A 26 26.41 -7.65 -21.28
N ARG A 27 26.83 -7.48 -20.04
CA ARG A 27 25.92 -7.13 -18.95
C ARG A 27 25.14 -5.89 -19.36
N PRO A 28 23.80 -5.88 -19.25
CA PRO A 28 23.01 -4.70 -19.58
C PRO A 28 23.45 -3.55 -18.69
N THR A 29 23.97 -2.48 -19.27
CA THR A 29 24.40 -1.27 -18.53
C THR A 29 23.23 -0.46 -17.98
N THR A 30 22.00 -0.82 -18.35
CA THR A 30 20.75 -0.12 -18.00
C THR A 30 19.88 -0.87 -17.00
N SER A 31 20.28 -2.09 -16.58
CA SER A 31 19.58 -2.86 -15.55
C SER A 31 20.55 -3.31 -14.47
N PHE A 32 20.11 -3.24 -13.21
CA PHE A 32 20.84 -3.82 -12.10
C PHE A 32 20.68 -5.35 -12.14
N ASP A 33 21.77 -6.08 -12.08
CA ASP A 33 21.75 -7.53 -11.85
C ASP A 33 21.64 -7.84 -10.35
N ASP A 34 21.34 -9.09 -10.04
CA ASP A 34 21.15 -9.53 -8.64
C ASP A 34 22.41 -9.27 -7.79
N GLU A 35 23.61 -9.45 -8.36
CA GLU A 35 24.88 -9.19 -7.64
C GLU A 35 24.99 -7.72 -7.24
N THR A 36 24.60 -6.81 -8.11
CA THR A 36 24.61 -5.37 -7.86
C THR A 36 23.56 -4.96 -6.83
N VAL A 37 22.32 -5.46 -6.97
CA VAL A 37 21.22 -5.10 -6.06
C VAL A 37 21.52 -5.55 -4.63
N TRP A 38 21.98 -6.79 -4.46
CA TRP A 38 22.19 -7.40 -3.13
C TRP A 38 23.60 -7.20 -2.61
N GLY A 39 24.45 -6.48 -3.34
CA GLY A 39 25.86 -6.27 -3.05
C GLY A 39 26.15 -5.19 -1.98
N SER A 40 25.21 -4.30 -1.68
CA SER A 40 25.40 -3.24 -0.69
C SER A 40 24.10 -2.84 0.00
N LYS A 41 24.20 -2.30 1.23
CA LYS A 41 23.04 -1.76 1.97
C LYS A 41 22.27 -0.72 1.12
N ALA A 42 22.98 0.21 0.50
CA ALA A 42 22.36 1.30 -0.27
C ALA A 42 21.53 0.81 -1.48
N THR A 43 22.03 -0.21 -2.20
CA THR A 43 21.29 -0.78 -3.34
C THR A 43 20.07 -1.59 -2.89
N VAL A 44 20.19 -2.31 -1.76
CA VAL A 44 19.06 -3.02 -1.14
C VAL A 44 18.01 -2.02 -0.67
N GLU A 45 18.38 -0.93 -0.01
CA GLU A 45 17.47 0.15 0.39
C GLU A 45 16.73 0.77 -0.81
N GLY A 46 17.44 0.99 -1.92
CA GLY A 46 16.82 1.44 -3.17
C GLY A 46 15.75 0.46 -3.69
N PHE A 47 16.01 -0.85 -3.61
CA PHE A 47 15.05 -1.88 -3.99
C PHE A 47 13.86 -1.93 -3.02
N ILE A 48 14.09 -1.80 -1.71
CA ILE A 48 13.06 -1.70 -0.67
C ILE A 48 12.15 -0.49 -0.94
N ASN A 49 12.70 0.68 -1.21
CA ASN A 49 11.95 1.89 -1.50
C ASN A 49 11.03 1.73 -2.72
N SER A 50 11.56 1.17 -3.82
CA SER A 50 10.76 0.89 -5.01
C SER A 50 9.67 -0.17 -4.76
N THR A 51 9.91 -1.07 -3.82
CA THR A 51 8.93 -2.11 -3.44
C THR A 51 7.83 -1.53 -2.57
N TYR A 52 8.14 -0.61 -1.64
CA TYR A 52 7.12 0.15 -0.89
C TYR A 52 6.23 0.95 -1.83
N ASP A 53 6.82 1.67 -2.79
CA ASP A 53 6.03 2.39 -3.80
C ASP A 53 5.03 1.46 -4.50
N ALA A 54 5.50 0.30 -4.97
CA ALA A 54 4.64 -0.67 -5.63
C ALA A 54 3.55 -1.24 -4.71
N VAL A 55 3.87 -1.58 -3.46
CA VAL A 55 2.93 -2.14 -2.47
C VAL A 55 1.85 -1.12 -2.10
N ILE A 56 2.25 0.11 -1.82
CA ILE A 56 1.32 1.17 -1.41
C ILE A 56 0.41 1.55 -2.58
N ASN A 57 0.96 1.82 -3.75
CA ASN A 57 0.19 2.23 -4.91
C ASN A 57 -0.78 1.16 -5.43
N SER A 58 -0.45 -0.12 -5.29
CA SER A 58 -1.31 -1.20 -5.78
C SER A 58 -2.40 -1.63 -4.78
N GLY A 59 -2.20 -1.41 -3.49
CA GLY A 59 -3.08 -1.98 -2.45
C GLY A 59 -3.68 -0.98 -1.48
N TYR A 60 -2.93 0.06 -1.13
CA TYR A 60 -3.29 0.94 -0.01
C TYR A 60 -3.62 2.38 -0.41
N ALA A 61 -2.98 2.91 -1.43
CA ALA A 61 -3.16 4.28 -1.89
C ALA A 61 -3.30 4.39 -3.41
N GLY A 62 -3.55 3.28 -4.08
CA GLY A 62 -3.81 3.24 -5.51
C GLY A 62 -5.14 3.90 -5.84
N SER A 63 -5.23 4.43 -7.06
CA SER A 63 -6.42 5.09 -7.58
C SER A 63 -7.70 4.30 -7.29
N GLY A 64 -8.65 4.93 -6.60
CA GLY A 64 -9.95 4.38 -6.28
C GLY A 64 -9.99 3.28 -5.22
N SER A 65 -8.85 2.86 -4.65
CA SER A 65 -8.84 1.74 -3.71
C SER A 65 -9.46 2.10 -2.36
N SER A 66 -9.13 3.24 -1.78
CA SER A 66 -9.70 3.69 -0.51
C SER A 66 -11.21 3.99 -0.64
N ILE A 67 -11.59 4.73 -1.66
CA ILE A 67 -13.00 5.10 -1.93
C ILE A 67 -13.85 3.86 -2.21
N SER A 68 -13.36 2.93 -3.02
CA SER A 68 -14.10 1.72 -3.34
C SER A 68 -14.31 0.80 -2.13
N TRP A 69 -13.38 0.82 -1.18
CA TRP A 69 -13.56 0.08 0.08
C TRP A 69 -14.53 0.77 1.02
N GLU A 70 -14.45 2.10 1.14
CA GLU A 70 -15.36 2.86 1.99
C GLU A 70 -16.81 2.77 1.50
N ALA A 71 -17.03 2.71 0.19
CA ALA A 71 -18.34 2.48 -0.41
C ALA A 71 -18.95 1.09 -0.11
N ARG A 72 -18.16 0.16 0.45
CA ARG A 72 -18.64 -1.16 0.92
C ARG A 72 -18.91 -1.18 2.42
N THR A 73 -18.86 -0.03 3.06
CA THR A 73 -19.18 0.17 4.48
C THR A 73 -20.50 0.94 4.60
N PRO A 74 -21.09 1.01 5.80
CA PRO A 74 -22.24 1.89 6.07
C PRO A 74 -21.92 3.38 5.91
N ASN A 75 -20.66 3.76 5.72
CA ASN A 75 -20.22 5.15 5.69
C ASN A 75 -20.40 5.82 4.32
N GLY A 76 -20.41 5.05 3.23
CA GLY A 76 -20.37 5.62 1.90
C GLY A 76 -21.29 4.96 0.90
N VAL A 77 -21.70 5.73 -0.10
CA VAL A 77 -22.46 5.25 -1.27
C VAL A 77 -21.82 5.75 -2.54
N LEU A 78 -21.90 4.91 -3.58
CA LEU A 78 -21.50 5.27 -4.94
C LEU A 78 -22.72 5.65 -5.78
N CYS A 79 -22.54 6.66 -6.64
CA CYS A 79 -23.52 6.98 -7.65
C CYS A 79 -23.52 5.89 -8.72
N SER A 80 -24.69 5.31 -9.00
CA SER A 80 -24.88 4.16 -9.90
C SER A 80 -24.67 4.45 -11.39
N GLN A 81 -24.35 5.69 -11.78
CA GLN A 81 -24.27 6.08 -13.19
C GLN A 81 -22.88 5.92 -13.82
N VAL A 82 -21.89 5.50 -13.08
CA VAL A 82 -20.53 5.43 -13.58
C VAL A 82 -20.11 3.98 -13.71
N GLY A 83 -20.07 3.48 -14.94
CA GLY A 83 -19.62 2.14 -15.30
C GLY A 83 -18.13 1.92 -15.13
N GLU A 84 -17.55 2.39 -14.03
CA GLU A 84 -16.11 2.31 -13.73
C GLU A 84 -15.73 1.09 -12.89
N GLY A 85 -16.50 0.02 -12.91
CA GLY A 85 -16.13 -1.22 -12.21
C GLY A 85 -16.01 -1.11 -10.69
N ILE A 86 -16.55 -0.02 -10.12
CA ILE A 86 -16.64 0.15 -8.67
C ILE A 86 -17.94 -0.49 -8.23
N ASP A 87 -17.83 -1.71 -7.71
CA ASP A 87 -18.99 -2.49 -7.29
C ASP A 87 -19.73 -1.78 -6.17
N ASN A 88 -20.97 -1.42 -6.44
CA ASN A 88 -21.87 -0.93 -5.42
C ASN A 88 -22.45 -2.13 -4.66
N VAL A 89 -21.85 -2.47 -3.53
CA VAL A 89 -22.28 -3.61 -2.70
C VAL A 89 -23.73 -3.48 -2.24
N ALA A 90 -24.26 -2.25 -2.15
CA ALA A 90 -25.65 -2.03 -1.78
C ALA A 90 -26.64 -2.45 -2.89
N THR A 91 -26.19 -2.47 -4.15
CA THR A 91 -27.01 -2.85 -5.30
C THR A 91 -26.65 -4.19 -5.91
N GLU A 92 -25.41 -4.67 -5.70
CA GLU A 92 -24.91 -5.92 -6.24
C GLU A 92 -24.62 -6.93 -5.11
N LEU A 93 -25.63 -7.64 -4.69
CA LEU A 93 -25.53 -8.76 -3.75
C LEU A 93 -24.83 -10.00 -4.36
N GLY A 94 -24.24 -9.88 -5.54
CA GLY A 94 -23.55 -10.94 -6.24
C GLY A 94 -22.07 -10.68 -6.37
N LEU A 95 -21.22 -11.55 -5.80
CA LEU A 95 -19.81 -11.60 -6.13
C LEU A 95 -19.66 -11.96 -7.60
N SER A 96 -19.19 -11.04 -8.43
CA SER A 96 -18.77 -11.35 -9.79
C SER A 96 -17.56 -12.27 -9.74
N THR A 97 -17.65 -13.46 -10.33
CA THR A 97 -16.56 -14.43 -10.38
C THR A 97 -15.38 -13.97 -11.27
N GLY A 98 -15.50 -12.80 -11.91
CA GLY A 98 -14.47 -12.23 -12.79
C GLY A 98 -13.58 -11.17 -12.14
N ASN A 99 -13.91 -10.68 -10.95
CA ASN A 99 -13.11 -9.66 -10.27
C ASN A 99 -12.10 -10.31 -9.33
N ASP A 100 -10.84 -9.96 -9.49
CA ASP A 100 -9.79 -10.41 -8.58
C ASP A 100 -9.78 -9.66 -7.24
N TRP A 101 -10.63 -8.63 -7.08
CA TRP A 101 -10.75 -7.79 -5.88
C TRP A 101 -9.43 -7.24 -5.36
N GLY A 102 -8.42 -7.19 -6.23
CA GLY A 102 -7.08 -6.81 -5.86
C GLY A 102 -6.36 -7.83 -4.96
N VAL A 103 -6.77 -9.10 -4.98
CA VAL A 103 -6.08 -10.17 -4.24
C VAL A 103 -4.90 -10.76 -5.00
N ASN A 104 -4.81 -10.57 -6.31
CA ASN A 104 -3.67 -11.00 -7.10
C ASN A 104 -2.46 -10.10 -6.81
N ARG A 105 -1.64 -10.51 -5.84
CA ARG A 105 -0.45 -9.79 -5.37
C ARG A 105 0.84 -10.61 -5.55
N PHE A 106 0.82 -11.65 -6.38
CA PHE A 106 1.97 -12.56 -6.53
C PHE A 106 3.24 -11.85 -7.00
N GLY A 107 3.12 -10.87 -7.90
CA GLY A 107 4.26 -10.06 -8.35
C GLY A 107 4.90 -9.23 -7.22
N LEU A 108 4.08 -8.69 -6.31
CA LEU A 108 4.55 -7.95 -5.13
C LEU A 108 5.16 -8.90 -4.10
N LEU A 109 4.50 -10.03 -3.82
CA LEU A 109 5.01 -11.05 -2.90
C LEU A 109 6.36 -11.59 -3.38
N ARG A 110 6.56 -11.75 -4.70
CA ARG A 110 7.86 -12.12 -5.25
C ARG A 110 8.94 -11.10 -4.88
N LYS A 111 8.70 -9.79 -5.10
CA LYS A 111 9.66 -8.72 -4.76
C LYS A 111 9.98 -8.72 -3.25
N VAL A 112 8.95 -8.82 -2.42
CA VAL A 112 9.11 -8.86 -0.96
C VAL A 112 9.89 -10.08 -0.50
N ASN A 113 9.58 -11.26 -1.02
CA ASN A 113 10.31 -12.48 -0.70
C ASN A 113 11.77 -12.44 -1.19
N MET A 114 12.05 -11.77 -2.32
CA MET A 114 13.43 -11.52 -2.76
C MET A 114 14.20 -10.68 -1.74
N ILE A 115 13.60 -9.66 -1.14
CA ILE A 115 14.23 -8.89 -0.07
C ILE A 115 14.60 -9.81 1.10
N ILE A 116 13.62 -10.55 1.62
CA ILE A 116 13.83 -11.41 2.80
C ILE A 116 14.91 -12.47 2.54
N THR A 117 14.84 -13.14 1.38
CA THR A 117 15.73 -14.25 1.04
C THR A 117 17.15 -13.76 0.72
N ASN A 118 17.28 -12.74 -0.15
CA ASN A 118 18.59 -12.31 -0.60
C ASN A 118 19.36 -11.53 0.46
N VAL A 119 18.67 -10.72 1.28
CA VAL A 119 19.27 -10.06 2.45
C VAL A 119 19.78 -11.11 3.42
N GLN A 120 19.01 -12.15 3.73
CA GLN A 120 19.45 -13.24 4.61
C GLN A 120 20.73 -13.91 4.09
N ASN A 121 20.81 -14.16 2.79
CA ASN A 121 21.90 -14.87 2.15
C ASN A 121 23.08 -13.97 1.75
N SER A 122 22.97 -12.66 1.93
CA SER A 122 24.04 -11.72 1.57
C SER A 122 25.31 -11.99 2.37
N SER A 123 26.44 -12.04 1.67
CA SER A 123 27.77 -12.14 2.28
C SER A 123 28.42 -10.78 2.58
N THR A 124 27.82 -9.70 2.10
CA THR A 124 28.34 -8.32 2.23
C THR A 124 27.69 -7.53 3.36
N LEU A 125 26.46 -7.89 3.75
CA LEU A 125 25.73 -7.25 4.84
C LEU A 125 26.11 -7.86 6.19
N ASN A 126 26.29 -7.02 7.21
CA ASN A 126 26.42 -7.49 8.59
C ASN A 126 25.05 -7.90 9.18
N GLU A 127 25.06 -8.60 10.33
CA GLU A 127 23.84 -9.16 10.92
C GLU A 127 22.82 -8.09 11.35
N THR A 128 23.26 -6.92 11.81
CA THR A 128 22.37 -5.81 12.16
C THR A 128 21.66 -5.26 10.93
N GLU A 129 22.39 -5.07 9.84
CA GLU A 129 21.80 -4.64 8.56
C GLU A 129 20.83 -5.69 8.01
N LYS A 130 21.14 -6.98 8.12
CA LYS A 130 20.25 -8.06 7.70
C LYS A 130 18.94 -8.05 8.48
N ILE A 131 19.00 -7.89 9.79
CA ILE A 131 17.82 -7.82 10.65
C ILE A 131 16.92 -6.66 10.22
N GLU A 132 17.48 -5.45 10.15
CA GLU A 132 16.75 -4.24 9.75
C GLU A 132 16.14 -4.36 8.35
N LEU A 133 16.95 -4.72 7.34
CA LEU A 133 16.49 -4.77 5.95
C LEU A 133 15.43 -5.87 5.71
N LYS A 134 15.55 -7.02 6.39
CA LYS A 134 14.53 -8.06 6.35
C LYS A 134 13.21 -7.62 6.99
N ALA A 135 13.28 -6.84 8.06
CA ALA A 135 12.10 -6.34 8.74
C ALA A 135 11.21 -5.50 7.81
N HIS A 136 11.80 -4.74 6.88
CA HIS A 136 11.05 -4.07 5.81
C HIS A 136 10.30 -5.06 4.91
N GLY A 137 10.93 -6.16 4.55
CA GLY A 137 10.29 -7.24 3.79
C GLY A 137 9.13 -7.86 4.56
N ASN A 138 9.32 -8.17 5.86
CA ASN A 138 8.27 -8.71 6.69
C ASN A 138 7.09 -7.73 6.85
N LEU A 139 7.36 -6.43 7.07
CA LEU A 139 6.29 -5.43 7.11
C LEU A 139 5.45 -5.44 5.84
N MET A 140 6.09 -5.37 4.67
CA MET A 140 5.37 -5.36 3.39
C MET A 140 4.61 -6.66 3.14
N ARG A 141 5.16 -7.83 3.52
CA ARG A 141 4.46 -9.10 3.38
C ARG A 141 3.26 -9.18 4.32
N GLY A 142 3.43 -8.78 5.56
CA GLY A 142 2.35 -8.65 6.54
C GLY A 142 1.23 -7.72 6.05
N MET A 143 1.58 -6.57 5.45
CA MET A 143 0.61 -5.65 4.82
C MET A 143 -0.17 -6.34 3.70
N ILE A 144 0.51 -7.01 2.77
CA ILE A 144 -0.15 -7.70 1.64
C ILE A 144 -1.08 -8.80 2.16
N PHE A 145 -0.61 -9.65 3.06
CA PHE A 145 -1.41 -10.73 3.63
C PHE A 145 -2.59 -10.20 4.41
N PHE A 146 -2.40 -9.12 5.18
CA PHE A 146 -3.49 -8.48 5.91
C PHE A 146 -4.54 -7.88 4.98
N ASP A 147 -4.14 -7.26 3.89
CA ASP A 147 -5.07 -6.76 2.88
C ASP A 147 -5.87 -7.90 2.24
N GLN A 148 -5.23 -9.01 1.90
CA GLN A 148 -5.90 -10.20 1.35
C GLN A 148 -6.87 -10.83 2.39
N ALA A 149 -6.44 -10.99 3.64
CA ALA A 149 -7.29 -11.55 4.69
C ALA A 149 -8.51 -10.69 5.00
N ARG A 150 -8.36 -9.36 5.03
CA ARG A 150 -9.52 -8.44 5.22
C ARG A 150 -10.58 -8.62 4.15
N LYS A 151 -10.16 -8.91 2.93
CA LYS A 151 -11.04 -9.01 1.76
C LYS A 151 -11.66 -10.38 1.63
N MET A 152 -10.88 -11.43 1.84
CA MET A 152 -11.23 -12.80 1.47
C MET A 152 -11.18 -13.79 2.64
N GLY A 153 -10.65 -13.40 3.80
CA GLY A 153 -10.42 -14.27 4.95
C GLY A 153 -9.24 -15.20 4.77
N ARG A 154 -9.14 -15.87 3.63
CA ARG A 154 -8.09 -16.85 3.30
C ARG A 154 -7.33 -16.40 2.06
N PHE A 155 -6.05 -16.75 1.97
CA PHE A 155 -5.20 -16.42 0.82
C PHE A 155 -4.16 -17.51 0.58
N VAL A 156 -3.45 -17.43 -0.55
CA VAL A 156 -2.31 -18.30 -0.88
C VAL A 156 -1.05 -17.71 -0.23
N PRO A 157 -0.45 -18.36 0.78
CA PRO A 157 0.65 -17.80 1.59
C PRO A 157 2.01 -17.95 0.88
N VAL A 158 2.25 -17.17 -0.17
CA VAL A 158 3.50 -17.21 -0.92
C VAL A 158 4.62 -16.58 -0.11
N LYS A 159 5.51 -17.41 0.46
CA LYS A 159 6.65 -17.01 1.29
C LYS A 159 8.01 -17.26 0.65
N GLU A 160 8.04 -17.76 -0.58
CA GLU A 160 9.25 -18.15 -1.29
C GLU A 160 9.35 -17.46 -2.65
N VAL A 161 10.57 -17.39 -3.18
CA VAL A 161 10.84 -16.97 -4.55
C VAL A 161 10.84 -18.22 -5.43
N PHE A 162 9.91 -18.28 -6.36
CA PHE A 162 9.85 -19.39 -7.30
C PHE A 162 10.91 -19.25 -8.40
N THR A 163 11.51 -20.38 -8.76
CA THR A 163 12.48 -20.46 -9.84
C THR A 163 11.99 -21.44 -10.90
N VAL A 164 12.56 -21.35 -12.11
CA VAL A 164 12.21 -22.25 -13.23
C VAL A 164 12.66 -23.68 -12.98
N GLU A 165 13.60 -23.89 -12.06
CA GLU A 165 14.14 -25.22 -11.69
C GLU A 165 13.15 -26.01 -10.81
N ASN A 166 12.22 -25.32 -10.14
CA ASN A 166 11.22 -25.97 -9.29
C ASN A 166 9.80 -25.46 -9.59
N PRO A 167 9.23 -25.83 -10.73
CA PRO A 167 7.92 -25.34 -11.16
C PRO A 167 6.77 -25.85 -10.27
N GLU A 168 6.93 -26.97 -9.55
CA GLU A 168 5.90 -27.50 -8.64
C GLU A 168 5.75 -26.67 -7.37
N ALA A 169 6.76 -25.87 -7.00
CA ALA A 169 6.70 -25.00 -5.83
C ALA A 169 5.58 -23.94 -5.92
N VAL A 170 5.05 -23.67 -7.11
CA VAL A 170 3.91 -22.74 -7.28
C VAL A 170 2.57 -23.31 -6.80
N ASN A 171 2.48 -24.61 -6.59
CA ASN A 171 1.25 -25.29 -6.13
C ASN A 171 1.04 -25.14 -4.63
N ILE A 172 0.98 -23.91 -4.14
CA ILE A 172 0.75 -23.62 -2.73
C ILE A 172 -0.76 -23.63 -2.46
N PRO A 173 -1.24 -24.42 -1.50
CA PRO A 173 -2.64 -24.37 -1.08
C PRO A 173 -2.95 -23.04 -0.41
N MET A 174 -4.22 -22.63 -0.44
CA MET A 174 -4.71 -21.57 0.42
C MET A 174 -4.53 -21.96 1.89
N THR A 175 -4.42 -20.96 2.77
CA THR A 175 -4.50 -21.18 4.22
C THR A 175 -5.72 -22.06 4.57
N GLU A 176 -5.57 -22.93 5.54
CA GLU A 176 -6.60 -23.91 5.91
C GLU A 176 -7.87 -23.18 6.38
N ASP A 177 -7.67 -22.17 7.21
CA ASP A 177 -8.74 -21.32 7.73
C ASP A 177 -8.28 -19.86 7.93
N VAL A 178 -9.17 -19.03 8.47
CA VAL A 178 -8.88 -17.63 8.77
C VAL A 178 -7.87 -17.50 9.93
N SER A 179 -7.84 -18.45 10.86
CA SER A 179 -6.91 -18.44 11.98
C SER A 179 -5.47 -18.61 11.49
N GLU A 180 -5.23 -19.55 10.57
CA GLU A 180 -3.93 -19.70 9.94
C GLU A 180 -3.51 -18.42 9.18
N SER A 181 -4.46 -17.80 8.46
CA SER A 181 -4.20 -16.53 7.77
C SER A 181 -3.70 -15.44 8.71
N TYR A 182 -4.39 -15.23 9.83
CA TYR A 182 -3.98 -14.20 10.80
C TYR A 182 -2.71 -14.57 11.57
N LYS A 183 -2.46 -15.84 11.83
CA LYS A 183 -1.19 -16.28 12.40
C LYS A 183 0.00 -15.84 11.56
N LEU A 184 -0.04 -16.06 10.24
CA LEU A 184 1.02 -15.66 9.33
C LEU A 184 1.20 -14.12 9.26
N ILE A 185 0.10 -13.38 9.31
CA ILE A 185 0.11 -11.91 9.33
C ILE A 185 0.78 -11.40 10.61
N ILE A 186 0.38 -11.93 11.76
CA ILE A 186 0.91 -11.53 13.06
C ILE A 186 2.40 -11.87 13.18
N GLU A 187 2.85 -13.04 12.69
CA GLU A 187 4.26 -13.41 12.65
C GLU A 187 5.10 -12.38 11.90
N ASP A 188 4.69 -11.99 10.69
CA ASP A 188 5.41 -11.02 9.89
C ASP A 188 5.42 -9.61 10.52
N LEU A 189 4.27 -9.16 11.01
CA LEU A 189 4.15 -7.84 11.63
C LEU A 189 4.88 -7.76 12.97
N GLN A 190 4.96 -8.87 13.73
CA GLN A 190 5.72 -8.93 14.97
C GLN A 190 7.22 -8.77 14.72
N ILE A 191 7.76 -9.44 13.68
CA ILE A 191 9.15 -9.27 13.26
C ILE A 191 9.39 -7.79 12.91
N ALA A 192 8.52 -7.21 12.11
CA ALA A 192 8.65 -5.81 11.71
C ALA A 192 8.60 -4.84 12.90
N ALA A 193 7.69 -5.04 13.86
CA ALA A 193 7.57 -4.21 15.05
C ALA A 193 8.77 -4.34 16.00
N ASN A 194 9.46 -5.49 15.99
CA ASN A 194 10.65 -5.69 16.81
C ASN A 194 11.92 -5.14 16.15
N ASP A 195 12.06 -5.34 14.85
CA ASP A 195 13.35 -5.28 14.16
C ASP A 195 13.52 -4.03 13.28
N LEU A 196 12.42 -3.30 12.96
CA LEU A 196 12.53 -2.00 12.29
C LEU A 196 13.15 -0.96 13.22
N PRO A 197 13.86 0.05 12.69
CA PRO A 197 14.48 1.09 13.48
C PRO A 197 13.44 1.96 14.20
N ILE A 198 13.88 2.56 15.33
CA ILE A 198 13.07 3.54 16.11
C ILE A 198 12.86 4.82 15.32
N GLU A 199 13.90 5.27 14.61
CA GLU A 199 13.92 6.43 13.73
C GLU A 199 14.32 5.97 12.32
N ASN A 200 13.73 6.58 11.30
CA ASN A 200 14.04 6.25 9.92
C ASN A 200 14.01 7.51 9.04
N ALA A 201 14.50 7.38 7.81
CA ALA A 201 14.40 8.45 6.82
C ALA A 201 12.92 8.79 6.54
N SER A 202 12.66 10.06 6.23
CA SER A 202 11.31 10.53 5.91
C SER A 202 10.67 9.66 4.82
N GLY A 203 9.44 9.23 5.05
CA GLY A 203 8.71 8.35 4.14
C GLY A 203 8.95 6.85 4.34
N LEU A 204 9.94 6.45 5.17
CA LEU A 204 10.14 5.05 5.53
C LEU A 204 9.49 4.73 6.88
N PRO A 205 8.91 3.53 7.03
CA PRO A 205 8.28 3.14 8.28
C PRO A 205 9.32 2.87 9.37
N THR A 206 8.91 3.17 10.60
CA THR A 206 9.60 2.79 11.83
C THR A 206 8.92 1.58 12.47
N ARG A 207 9.51 1.03 13.53
CA ARG A 207 8.88 -0.01 14.34
C ARG A 207 7.52 0.42 14.90
N TRP A 208 7.31 1.72 15.11
CA TRP A 208 6.06 2.26 15.64
C TRP A 208 4.91 2.12 14.64
N ALA A 209 5.17 2.38 13.36
CA ALA A 209 4.20 2.14 12.30
C ALA A 209 3.83 0.66 12.18
N ALA A 210 4.83 -0.24 12.27
CA ALA A 210 4.61 -1.68 12.31
C ALA A 210 3.81 -2.11 13.56
N GLY A 211 4.09 -1.52 14.73
CA GLY A 211 3.38 -1.78 15.97
C GLY A 211 1.89 -1.43 15.91
N VAL A 212 1.55 -0.28 15.31
CA VAL A 212 0.13 0.08 15.08
C VAL A 212 -0.56 -0.90 14.13
N LEU A 213 0.11 -1.28 13.05
CA LEU A 213 -0.46 -2.25 12.11
C LEU A 213 -0.62 -3.63 12.75
N LEU A 214 0.35 -4.06 13.58
CA LEU A 214 0.27 -5.28 14.38
C LEU A 214 -0.92 -5.25 15.34
N SER A 215 -1.10 -4.17 16.09
CA SER A 215 -2.23 -4.01 17.01
C SER A 215 -3.56 -4.11 16.25
N ARG A 216 -3.69 -3.41 15.13
CA ARG A 216 -4.89 -3.45 14.27
C ARG A 216 -5.16 -4.85 13.73
N ALA A 217 -4.14 -5.53 13.22
CA ALA A 217 -4.28 -6.89 12.70
C ALA A 217 -4.67 -7.88 13.79
N ALA A 218 -4.11 -7.75 14.99
CA ALA A 218 -4.43 -8.60 16.13
C ALA A 218 -5.87 -8.40 16.64
N LEU A 219 -6.36 -7.16 16.70
CA LEU A 219 -7.78 -6.89 17.03
C LEU A 219 -8.72 -7.57 16.02
N GLN A 220 -8.38 -7.52 14.74
CA GLN A 220 -9.18 -8.15 13.71
C GLN A 220 -9.06 -9.68 13.77
N ALA A 221 -7.87 -10.21 14.07
CA ALA A 221 -7.68 -11.64 14.33
C ALA A 221 -8.60 -12.14 15.44
N TYR A 222 -8.66 -11.43 16.57
CA TYR A 222 -9.60 -11.75 17.66
C TYR A 222 -11.05 -11.76 17.18
N ALA A 223 -11.46 -10.74 16.41
CA ALA A 223 -12.84 -10.63 15.93
C ALA A 223 -13.26 -11.82 15.05
N TYR A 224 -12.34 -12.40 14.29
CA TYR A 224 -12.63 -13.54 13.40
C TYR A 224 -12.42 -14.90 14.07
N THR A 225 -11.48 -15.02 15.01
CA THR A 225 -11.10 -16.31 15.59
C THR A 225 -11.71 -16.56 16.97
N GLY A 226 -12.03 -15.48 17.72
CA GLY A 226 -12.42 -15.54 19.13
C GLY A 226 -11.25 -15.87 20.08
N ASP A 227 -10.01 -15.98 19.57
CA ASP A 227 -8.83 -16.27 20.38
C ASP A 227 -8.36 -15.02 21.13
N ALA A 228 -8.58 -15.03 22.45
CA ALA A 228 -8.26 -13.90 23.32
C ALA A 228 -6.76 -13.56 23.39
N SER A 229 -5.86 -14.47 23.01
CA SER A 229 -4.41 -14.19 22.98
C SER A 229 -4.07 -13.06 22.01
N TYR A 230 -4.85 -12.86 20.97
CA TYR A 230 -4.67 -11.72 20.05
C TYR A 230 -4.97 -10.37 20.68
N LEU A 231 -5.82 -10.30 21.72
CA LEU A 231 -6.04 -9.06 22.48
C LEU A 231 -4.78 -8.66 23.25
N ASP A 232 -4.07 -9.63 23.82
CA ASP A 232 -2.80 -9.35 24.52
C ASP A 232 -1.74 -8.82 23.55
N VAL A 233 -1.66 -9.37 22.33
CA VAL A 233 -0.80 -8.87 21.27
C VAL A 233 -1.18 -7.44 20.90
N ALA A 234 -2.46 -7.17 20.68
CA ALA A 234 -2.96 -5.86 20.31
C ALA A 234 -2.68 -4.81 21.36
N ILE A 235 -2.97 -5.11 22.62
CA ILE A 235 -2.75 -4.21 23.78
C ILE A 235 -1.25 -3.94 23.97
N THR A 236 -0.43 -4.99 23.92
CA THR A 236 1.02 -4.84 24.08
C THR A 236 1.62 -3.97 22.99
N ALA A 237 1.28 -4.20 21.73
CA ALA A 237 1.78 -3.40 20.61
C ALA A 237 1.30 -1.95 20.69
N ALA A 238 0.02 -1.71 21.02
CA ALA A 238 -0.51 -0.35 21.17
C ALA A 238 0.16 0.40 22.33
N ASN A 239 0.32 -0.24 23.49
CA ASN A 239 0.97 0.37 24.66
C ASN A 239 2.45 0.68 24.40
N ASP A 240 3.17 -0.16 23.67
CA ASP A 240 4.56 0.11 23.29
C ASP A 240 4.64 1.39 22.44
N VAL A 241 3.77 1.53 21.44
CA VAL A 241 3.71 2.74 20.60
C VAL A 241 3.33 3.97 21.42
N ILE A 242 2.27 3.92 22.20
CA ILE A 242 1.79 5.04 23.01
C ILE A 242 2.88 5.52 23.99
N SER A 243 3.59 4.59 24.61
CA SER A 243 4.54 4.91 25.68
C SER A 243 5.92 5.33 25.16
N ASN A 244 6.33 4.86 23.99
CA ASN A 244 7.73 4.89 23.57
C ASN A 244 7.95 5.58 22.21
N SER A 245 6.91 5.85 21.41
CA SER A 245 7.10 6.47 20.08
C SER A 245 7.40 7.97 20.15
N GLY A 246 7.00 8.63 21.23
CA GLY A 246 7.04 10.10 21.32
C GLY A 246 5.97 10.82 20.49
N VAL A 247 5.05 10.07 19.87
CA VAL A 247 3.94 10.64 19.09
C VAL A 247 2.81 11.03 20.03
N GLU A 248 2.24 12.21 19.79
CA GLU A 248 1.13 12.74 20.57
C GLU A 248 -0.06 13.07 19.66
N LEU A 249 -1.27 12.96 20.21
CA LEU A 249 -2.47 13.38 19.49
C LEU A 249 -2.44 14.89 19.25
N SER A 250 -2.65 15.28 18.02
CA SER A 250 -2.68 16.68 17.62
C SER A 250 -4.06 17.29 17.85
N ASN A 251 -4.10 18.48 18.42
CA ASN A 251 -5.32 19.30 18.49
C ASN A 251 -5.53 20.11 17.21
N SER A 252 -4.67 19.94 16.21
CA SER A 252 -4.68 20.67 14.96
C SER A 252 -5.69 20.08 13.98
N ASN A 253 -6.54 20.90 13.40
CA ASN A 253 -7.32 20.55 12.22
C ASN A 253 -6.42 20.38 10.99
N GLY A 254 -5.10 20.53 11.14
CA GLY A 254 -4.10 20.46 10.08
C GLY A 254 -3.70 19.05 9.64
N LEU A 255 -4.07 18.00 10.39
CA LEU A 255 -3.66 16.61 10.08
C LEU A 255 -3.96 16.19 8.63
N PHE A 256 -5.03 16.72 8.05
CA PHE A 256 -5.44 16.46 6.66
C PHE A 256 -5.17 17.64 5.73
N ASN A 257 -4.32 18.58 6.16
CA ASN A 257 -4.00 19.78 5.39
C ASN A 257 -2.60 19.65 4.75
N GLU A 258 -2.48 20.03 3.49
CA GLU A 258 -1.22 20.05 2.76
C GLU A 258 -0.14 20.95 3.40
N THR A 259 -0.51 21.84 4.32
CA THR A 259 0.45 22.69 5.03
C THR A 259 1.08 22.03 6.25
N ASP A 260 0.59 20.87 6.68
CA ASP A 260 1.05 20.15 7.88
C ASP A 260 1.42 18.68 7.54
N LEU A 261 2.23 18.51 6.51
CA LEU A 261 2.64 17.20 6.00
C LEU A 261 3.42 16.34 7.02
N TYR A 262 4.03 16.99 7.99
CA TYR A 262 4.85 16.35 9.02
C TYR A 262 4.23 16.50 10.42
N ASN A 263 2.89 16.51 10.48
CA ASN A 263 2.18 16.57 11.74
C ASN A 263 2.71 15.49 12.71
N PRO A 264 3.00 15.83 13.99
CA PRO A 264 3.58 14.89 14.95
C PRO A 264 2.71 13.68 15.27
N GLU A 265 1.43 13.69 14.91
CA GLU A 265 0.53 12.55 15.05
C GLU A 265 0.78 11.47 13.97
N ILE A 266 1.48 11.83 12.88
CA ILE A 266 1.73 10.90 11.76
C ILE A 266 2.90 9.96 12.10
N LEU A 267 2.61 8.68 12.30
CA LEU A 267 3.61 7.65 12.53
C LEU A 267 4.34 7.22 11.26
N TRP A 268 3.65 7.27 10.14
CA TRP A 268 4.22 6.97 8.82
C TRP A 268 3.35 7.59 7.73
N GLY A 269 3.99 8.35 6.85
CA GLY A 269 3.36 8.99 5.69
C GLY A 269 4.00 8.54 4.38
N TYR A 270 3.19 8.30 3.38
CA TYR A 270 3.66 8.12 2.01
C TYR A 270 3.60 9.47 1.30
N TYR A 271 4.78 10.10 1.16
CA TYR A 271 4.90 11.44 0.60
C TYR A 271 5.15 11.39 -0.90
N ARG A 272 4.48 12.27 -1.64
CA ARG A 272 4.63 12.41 -3.09
C ARG A 272 5.14 13.79 -3.43
N GLU A 273 6.11 13.87 -4.32
CA GLU A 273 6.60 15.14 -4.85
C GLU A 273 5.77 15.56 -6.05
N LYS A 274 5.43 16.85 -6.10
CA LYS A 274 4.60 17.45 -7.16
C LYS A 274 5.12 17.19 -8.58
N GLU A 275 6.45 17.13 -8.75
CA GLU A 275 7.09 16.96 -10.05
C GLU A 275 7.16 15.51 -10.53
N ASN A 276 7.09 14.55 -9.60
CA ASN A 276 7.21 13.12 -9.89
C ASN A 276 5.88 12.38 -9.74
N THR A 277 4.81 13.09 -9.43
CA THR A 277 3.55 12.46 -9.09
C THR A 277 2.68 12.30 -10.30
N TYR A 278 2.54 11.09 -10.78
CA TYR A 278 1.38 10.73 -11.58
C TYR A 278 0.16 10.65 -10.67
N VAL A 279 -0.85 11.35 -11.03
CA VAL A 279 -1.96 11.91 -10.28
C VAL A 279 -3.06 10.90 -9.85
N SER A 280 -2.74 9.76 -9.26
CA SER A 280 -3.78 8.84 -8.77
C SER A 280 -4.59 9.40 -7.58
N SER A 281 -3.96 10.22 -6.73
CA SER A 281 -4.66 10.87 -5.61
C SER A 281 -5.57 12.01 -6.04
N PHE A 282 -5.30 12.64 -7.16
CA PHE A 282 -6.20 13.64 -7.73
C PHE A 282 -7.50 13.02 -8.24
N GLU A 283 -7.46 11.84 -8.83
CA GLU A 283 -8.67 11.13 -9.22
C GLU A 283 -9.57 10.79 -8.02
N GLU A 284 -8.99 10.42 -6.88
CA GLU A 284 -9.78 10.18 -5.66
C GLU A 284 -10.49 11.44 -5.18
N LEU A 285 -9.80 12.58 -5.18
CA LEU A 285 -10.42 13.87 -4.88
C LEU A 285 -11.51 14.22 -5.89
N MET A 286 -11.26 14.04 -7.19
CA MET A 286 -12.24 14.31 -8.25
C MET A 286 -13.49 13.44 -8.10
N ARG A 287 -13.40 12.23 -7.58
CA ARG A 287 -14.54 11.35 -7.34
C ARG A 287 -15.43 11.81 -6.20
N THR A 288 -14.87 12.52 -5.23
CA THR A 288 -15.61 13.02 -4.05
C THR A 288 -16.15 14.43 -4.22
N TYR A 289 -15.53 15.25 -5.09
CA TYR A 289 -16.01 16.61 -5.33
C TYR A 289 -17.31 16.64 -6.17
N PRO A 290 -18.22 17.57 -5.88
CA PRO A 290 -19.43 17.75 -6.67
C PRO A 290 -19.09 18.09 -8.12
N ASN A 291 -19.89 17.57 -9.05
CA ASN A 291 -19.82 17.97 -10.46
C ASN A 291 -20.48 19.36 -10.59
N VAL A 292 -19.64 20.38 -10.69
CA VAL A 292 -20.07 21.78 -10.88
C VAL A 292 -19.81 22.15 -12.34
N SER A 293 -20.40 21.43 -13.30
CA SER A 293 -20.37 21.94 -14.67
C SER A 293 -21.15 23.25 -14.74
N THR A 294 -20.65 24.20 -15.49
CA THR A 294 -21.22 25.55 -15.63
C THR A 294 -22.66 25.53 -16.11
N ASP A 295 -23.11 24.46 -16.75
CA ASP A 295 -24.46 24.27 -17.28
C ASP A 295 -25.39 23.54 -16.30
N ASN A 296 -24.83 22.80 -15.36
CA ASN A 296 -25.51 22.19 -14.25
C ASN A 296 -25.13 22.87 -12.94
N VAL A 297 -25.14 24.18 -12.90
CA VAL A 297 -25.20 24.86 -11.61
C VAL A 297 -26.37 24.19 -10.89
N ILE A 298 -26.01 23.23 -10.03
CA ILE A 298 -26.93 22.64 -9.09
C ILE A 298 -27.67 23.84 -8.55
N ASN A 299 -28.85 24.00 -9.02
CA ASN A 299 -29.71 25.13 -8.81
C ASN A 299 -29.09 26.10 -7.81
N SER A 300 -29.12 27.39 -8.07
CA SER A 300 -28.68 28.46 -7.18
C SER A 300 -29.02 28.29 -5.68
N GLN A 301 -29.45 27.14 -5.26
CA GLN A 301 -29.81 26.67 -3.94
C GLN A 301 -28.79 25.66 -3.36
N SER A 302 -27.74 25.23 -4.08
CA SER A 302 -26.62 24.60 -3.40
C SER A 302 -25.78 25.70 -2.79
N PRO A 303 -25.75 25.86 -1.46
CA PRO A 303 -24.99 26.91 -0.80
C PRO A 303 -23.48 26.72 -0.96
N VAL A 304 -23.06 25.68 -1.60
CA VAL A 304 -21.68 25.29 -1.77
C VAL A 304 -21.33 25.26 -3.26
N ALA A 305 -21.41 26.40 -3.92
CA ALA A 305 -20.38 26.67 -4.88
C ALA A 305 -19.11 26.77 -4.04
N LEU A 306 -18.31 25.71 -3.96
CA LEU A 306 -16.99 25.72 -3.36
C LEU A 306 -16.12 26.71 -4.14
N LYS A 307 -16.40 27.99 -3.98
CA LYS A 307 -15.51 29.03 -4.43
C LYS A 307 -14.36 29.03 -3.48
N GLN A 308 -13.21 28.63 -3.93
CA GLN A 308 -11.98 28.95 -3.21
C GLN A 308 -11.96 30.46 -2.94
N ALA A 309 -11.21 30.87 -1.92
CA ALA A 309 -11.00 32.27 -1.58
C ALA A 309 -10.45 33.10 -2.76
N ASN A 310 -9.89 32.47 -3.79
CA ASN A 310 -9.39 33.08 -5.01
C ASN A 310 -10.40 33.05 -6.20
N GLY A 311 -11.64 32.60 -5.97
CA GLY A 311 -12.67 32.57 -7.00
C GLY A 311 -12.61 31.36 -7.95
N GLN A 312 -11.73 30.40 -7.74
CA GLN A 312 -11.71 29.15 -8.53
C GLN A 312 -12.78 28.19 -8.04
N THR A 313 -13.45 27.52 -8.98
CA THR A 313 -14.38 26.43 -8.70
C THR A 313 -13.65 25.10 -8.88
N PHE A 314 -13.84 24.17 -7.94
CA PHE A 314 -13.45 22.78 -8.11
C PHE A 314 -14.57 22.04 -8.83
N GLU A 315 -14.20 21.37 -9.90
CA GLU A 315 -15.09 20.45 -10.58
C GLU A 315 -14.67 19.02 -10.26
N GLY A 316 -15.63 18.20 -9.85
CA GLY A 316 -15.45 16.77 -9.58
C GLY A 316 -16.47 15.94 -10.30
N TRP A 317 -16.39 14.64 -10.12
CA TRP A 317 -17.31 13.69 -10.78
C TRP A 317 -18.50 13.32 -9.91
N ALA A 318 -18.50 13.69 -8.64
CA ALA A 318 -19.57 13.41 -7.68
C ALA A 318 -20.02 11.93 -7.69
N ILE A 319 -19.05 11.02 -7.63
CA ILE A 319 -19.29 9.58 -7.70
C ILE A 319 -19.52 8.99 -6.32
N TYR A 320 -18.87 9.56 -5.30
CA TYR A 320 -18.88 9.04 -3.95
C TYR A 320 -19.49 10.06 -2.98
N PHE A 321 -20.42 9.58 -2.15
CA PHE A 321 -21.09 10.38 -1.14
C PHE A 321 -21.04 9.69 0.22
N PRO A 322 -20.91 10.44 1.31
CA PRO A 322 -21.14 9.90 2.64
C PRO A 322 -22.63 9.52 2.78
N THR A 323 -22.90 8.47 3.54
CA THR A 323 -24.27 8.15 3.93
C THR A 323 -24.82 9.21 4.90
N GLN A 324 -26.16 9.32 4.97
CA GLN A 324 -26.77 10.21 5.95
C GLN A 324 -26.39 9.84 7.38
N ASP A 325 -26.32 8.56 7.69
CA ASP A 325 -25.91 8.06 9.01
C ASP A 325 -24.49 8.52 9.39
N LEU A 326 -23.56 8.55 8.42
CA LEU A 326 -22.23 9.09 8.66
C LEU A 326 -22.28 10.61 8.88
N VAL A 327 -22.99 11.34 8.03
CA VAL A 327 -23.12 12.80 8.12
C VAL A 327 -23.70 13.22 9.48
N ASP A 328 -24.65 12.47 10.00
CA ASP A 328 -25.30 12.73 11.29
C ASP A 328 -24.37 12.55 12.50
N GLN A 329 -23.25 11.86 12.30
CA GLN A 329 -22.20 11.74 13.34
C GLN A 329 -21.29 12.98 13.45
N PHE A 330 -21.24 13.82 12.40
CA PHE A 330 -20.47 15.05 12.39
C PHE A 330 -21.31 16.21 12.95
N LEU A 331 -21.18 16.43 14.25
CA LEU A 331 -21.92 17.48 14.94
C LEU A 331 -21.16 18.79 14.90
N VAL A 332 -21.87 19.88 14.64
CA VAL A 332 -21.36 21.25 14.77
C VAL A 332 -22.17 22.00 15.82
N THR A 333 -21.56 23.01 16.43
CA THR A 333 -22.26 23.83 17.40
C THR A 333 -23.17 24.84 16.70
N ASP A 334 -24.46 24.77 16.98
CA ASP A 334 -25.43 25.76 16.53
C ASP A 334 -25.18 27.10 17.22
N GLU A 335 -25.08 28.18 16.44
CA GLU A 335 -24.70 29.53 16.97
C GLU A 335 -25.78 30.16 17.84
N GLU A 336 -27.05 29.85 17.62
CA GLU A 336 -28.15 30.43 18.42
C GLU A 336 -28.37 29.67 19.72
N THR A 337 -28.28 28.34 19.67
CA THR A 337 -28.64 27.50 20.82
C THR A 337 -27.45 26.98 21.62
N GLY A 338 -26.23 27.02 21.03
CA GLY A 338 -25.02 26.46 21.62
C GLY A 338 -25.02 24.92 21.69
N LYS A 339 -25.96 24.24 21.06
CA LYS A 339 -26.07 22.78 21.09
C LYS A 339 -25.34 22.15 19.90
N ALA A 340 -24.73 20.99 20.13
CA ALA A 340 -24.18 20.17 19.09
C ALA A 340 -25.30 19.46 18.33
N MET A 341 -25.32 19.61 17.01
CA MET A 341 -26.31 18.97 16.10
C MET A 341 -25.73 18.82 14.69
N PRO A 342 -26.32 18.00 13.82
CA PRO A 342 -25.94 17.92 12.42
C PRO A 342 -25.94 19.31 11.76
N TRP A 343 -24.97 19.59 10.90
CA TRP A 343 -24.76 20.92 10.32
C TRP A 343 -25.99 21.46 9.60
N TYR A 344 -26.77 20.62 8.91
CA TYR A 344 -27.98 21.00 8.17
C TYR A 344 -29.19 21.31 9.09
N GLU A 345 -29.10 21.01 10.38
CA GLU A 345 -30.12 21.36 11.38
C GLU A 345 -29.80 22.68 12.09
N THR A 346 -28.59 23.19 11.94
CA THR A 346 -28.16 24.41 12.61
C THR A 346 -28.86 25.67 12.12
N SER A 347 -28.95 26.68 12.96
CA SER A 347 -29.52 27.99 12.63
C SER A 347 -28.74 28.70 11.53
N GLN A 348 -27.42 28.61 11.56
CA GLN A 348 -26.53 29.20 10.55
C GLN A 348 -26.66 28.57 9.15
N TYR A 349 -27.20 27.37 9.03
CA TYR A 349 -27.48 26.72 7.73
C TYR A 349 -28.88 27.03 7.23
N LYS A 350 -29.86 27.13 8.13
CA LYS A 350 -31.28 27.34 7.77
C LYS A 350 -31.60 28.79 7.41
N ASN A 351 -30.73 29.73 7.78
CA ASN A 351 -30.80 31.15 7.45
C ASN A 351 -30.02 31.48 6.19
#